data_a30dc4fdbf472254385cdfe392dcd5b2
#
_entry.id   a30dc4fdbf472254385cdfe392dcd5b2
#
_cell.length_a   1.000
_cell.length_b   1.000
_cell.length_c   1.000
_cell.angle_alpha   90.00
_cell.angle_beta   90.00
_cell.angle_gamma   90.00
#
_symmetry.space_group_name_H-M   'P 1'
#
loop_
_entity.id
_entity.type
_entity.pdbx_description
1 polymer ?
#
loop_
_entity_poly.entity_id
_entity_poly.type
_entity_poly.pdbx_seq_one_letter_code
_entity_poly.pdbx_strand_id
1 'polypeptide(L)'
;MQYLARREYSRAELRSKLLPHVQADENFEQLQPDDLDALLDDLTARGWLSDARTATQLAHARRDRFGTQRIAHELRQKGIAEELISAVLPALKESELEAAHKVWQKKFGTLPQDAREKATQARFLQSRGFAPDVVFKVLRAVESEED
;
A
#
# COMPACT_ATOMS: atom_id res chain seq x y z
N MET A 1 9.21 16.72 -16.13
CA MET A 1 8.31 15.88 -15.32
C MET A 1 8.85 14.47 -15.17
N GLN A 2 10.11 14.40 -14.74
CA GLN A 2 10.79 13.12 -14.57
C GLN A 2 10.12 12.22 -13.52
N TYR A 3 9.51 12.81 -12.48
CA TYR A 3 8.88 12.03 -11.42
C TYR A 3 7.67 11.24 -11.89
N LEU A 4 6.81 11.86 -12.69
CA LEU A 4 5.60 11.21 -13.17
C LEU A 4 5.88 10.14 -14.23
N ALA A 5 7.02 10.25 -14.94
CA ALA A 5 7.41 9.26 -15.95
C ALA A 5 7.93 7.95 -15.35
N ARG A 6 8.43 7.98 -14.09
CA ARG A 6 9.04 6.82 -13.44
C ARG A 6 8.08 6.00 -12.60
N ARG A 7 7.11 6.65 -11.99
CA ARG A 7 6.09 6.00 -11.14
C ARG A 7 4.93 6.95 -10.92
N GLU A 8 3.85 6.38 -10.41
CA GLU A 8 2.73 7.20 -9.96
C GLU A 8 3.03 7.77 -8.57
N TYR A 9 2.68 9.03 -8.37
CA TYR A 9 2.75 9.71 -7.08
C TYR A 9 1.35 10.13 -6.66
N SER A 10 1.06 10.08 -5.36
CA SER A 10 -0.12 10.76 -4.85
C SER A 10 0.12 12.27 -4.90
N ARG A 11 -0.96 13.05 -4.89
CA ARG A 11 -0.87 14.51 -4.85
C ARG A 11 -0.05 14.97 -3.64
N ALA A 12 -0.32 14.38 -2.46
CA ALA A 12 0.39 14.73 -1.24
C ALA A 12 1.89 14.41 -1.32
N GLU A 13 2.25 13.26 -1.91
CA GLU A 13 3.66 12.90 -2.11
C GLU A 13 4.37 13.88 -3.02
N LEU A 14 3.75 14.20 -4.15
CA LEU A 14 4.36 15.12 -5.12
C LEU A 14 4.50 16.51 -4.54
N ARG A 15 3.48 16.97 -3.80
CA ARG A 15 3.52 18.25 -3.11
C ARG A 15 4.71 18.30 -2.14
N SER A 16 4.88 17.28 -1.33
CA SER A 16 5.98 17.18 -0.37
C SER A 16 7.35 17.18 -1.05
N LYS A 17 7.46 16.56 -2.22
CA LYS A 17 8.72 16.53 -2.97
C LYS A 17 9.03 17.87 -3.61
N LEU A 18 8.04 18.58 -4.10
CA LEU A 18 8.25 19.85 -4.81
C LEU A 18 8.33 21.05 -3.88
N LEU A 19 7.71 21.00 -2.71
CA LEU A 19 7.65 22.12 -1.78
C LEU A 19 9.04 22.64 -1.38
N PRO A 20 10.04 21.81 -1.02
CA PRO A 20 11.37 22.30 -0.71
C PRO A 20 12.03 23.05 -1.87
N HIS A 21 11.79 22.64 -3.11
CA HIS A 21 12.34 23.30 -4.30
C HIS A 21 11.74 24.69 -4.49
N VAL A 22 10.45 24.84 -4.23
CA VAL A 22 9.77 26.13 -4.29
C VAL A 22 10.31 27.09 -3.23
N GLN A 23 10.54 26.58 -2.01
CA GLN A 23 11.01 27.38 -0.88
C GLN A 23 12.50 27.73 -0.96
N ALA A 24 13.33 26.84 -1.53
CA ALA A 24 14.79 26.97 -1.54
C ALA A 24 15.33 27.74 -2.74
N ASP A 25 14.57 27.92 -3.81
CA ASP A 25 15.03 28.55 -5.04
C ASP A 25 14.80 30.07 -4.98
N GLU A 26 15.88 30.82 -4.84
CA GLU A 26 15.84 32.30 -4.79
C GLU A 26 15.28 32.91 -6.08
N ASN A 27 15.37 32.20 -7.20
CA ASN A 27 14.82 32.65 -8.47
C ASN A 27 13.30 32.55 -8.52
N PHE A 28 12.68 31.81 -7.57
CA PHE A 28 11.24 31.65 -7.44
C PHE A 28 10.68 32.35 -6.21
N GLU A 29 11.27 33.49 -5.84
CA GLU A 29 10.81 34.28 -4.68
C GLU A 29 9.32 34.64 -4.72
N GLN A 30 8.74 34.65 -5.91
CA GLN A 30 7.34 34.98 -6.10
C GLN A 30 6.41 33.77 -6.08
N LEU A 31 6.98 32.54 -6.04
CA LEU A 31 6.17 31.33 -5.97
C LEU A 31 5.74 31.06 -4.53
N GLN A 32 4.46 31.04 -4.32
CA GLN A 32 3.83 30.74 -3.03
C GLN A 32 3.39 29.27 -3.01
N PRO A 33 3.16 28.69 -1.83
CA PRO A 33 2.57 27.36 -1.75
C PRO A 33 1.26 27.21 -2.53
N ASP A 34 0.48 28.30 -2.66
CA ASP A 34 -0.75 28.29 -3.44
C ASP A 34 -0.48 28.08 -4.94
N ASP A 35 0.65 28.56 -5.45
CA ASP A 35 1.04 28.33 -6.85
C ASP A 35 1.35 26.87 -7.10
N LEU A 36 1.94 26.18 -6.11
CA LEU A 36 2.19 24.76 -6.17
C LEU A 36 0.85 23.98 -6.21
N ASP A 37 -0.11 24.37 -5.38
CA ASP A 37 -1.42 23.74 -5.38
C ASP A 37 -2.14 23.94 -6.73
N ALA A 38 -2.02 25.12 -7.34
CA ALA A 38 -2.55 25.38 -8.66
C ALA A 38 -1.90 24.50 -9.73
N LEU A 39 -0.60 24.27 -9.64
CA LEU A 39 0.12 23.36 -10.54
C LEU A 39 -0.39 21.93 -10.37
N LEU A 40 -0.56 21.48 -9.12
CA LEU A 40 -1.08 20.13 -8.84
C LEU A 40 -2.50 19.95 -9.36
N ASP A 41 -3.34 20.99 -9.25
CA ASP A 41 -4.68 20.99 -9.81
C ASP A 41 -4.65 20.85 -11.34
N ASP A 42 -3.73 21.55 -12.00
CA ASP A 42 -3.56 21.48 -13.44
C ASP A 42 -3.12 20.08 -13.88
N LEU A 43 -2.15 19.49 -13.19
CA LEU A 43 -1.69 18.13 -13.47
C LEU A 43 -2.81 17.12 -13.29
N THR A 44 -3.64 17.31 -12.27
CA THR A 44 -4.79 16.44 -12.01
C THR A 44 -5.81 16.56 -13.15
N ALA A 45 -6.12 17.81 -13.55
CA ALA A 45 -7.07 18.07 -14.64
C ALA A 45 -6.61 17.48 -15.97
N ARG A 46 -5.31 17.44 -16.21
CA ARG A 46 -4.74 16.86 -17.44
C ARG A 46 -4.58 15.34 -17.37
N GLY A 47 -4.94 14.71 -16.25
CA GLY A 47 -4.83 13.27 -16.07
C GLY A 47 -3.41 12.76 -15.80
N TRP A 48 -2.45 13.65 -15.58
CA TRP A 48 -1.06 13.29 -15.31
C TRP A 48 -0.85 12.91 -13.84
N LEU A 49 -1.73 13.37 -12.97
CA LEU A 49 -1.72 13.10 -11.55
C LEU A 49 -3.09 12.52 -11.16
N SER A 50 -3.11 11.36 -10.51
CA SER A 50 -4.35 10.72 -10.10
C SER A 50 -4.11 9.87 -8.86
N ASP A 51 -4.73 10.27 -7.74
CA ASP A 51 -4.66 9.49 -6.50
C ASP A 51 -5.36 8.14 -6.65
N ALA A 52 -6.45 8.08 -7.44
CA ALA A 52 -7.12 6.80 -7.72
C ALA A 52 -6.21 5.83 -8.45
N ARG A 53 -5.50 6.30 -9.45
CA ARG A 53 -4.55 5.47 -10.21
C ARG A 53 -3.37 5.04 -9.32
N THR A 54 -2.85 5.94 -8.50
CA THR A 54 -1.78 5.65 -7.54
C THR A 54 -2.22 4.56 -6.57
N ALA A 55 -3.43 4.66 -6.02
CA ALA A 55 -3.97 3.66 -5.10
C ALA A 55 -4.09 2.30 -5.76
N THR A 56 -4.62 2.24 -6.98
CA THR A 56 -4.79 1.00 -7.73
C THR A 56 -3.44 0.34 -8.04
N GLN A 57 -2.47 1.13 -8.47
CA GLN A 57 -1.15 0.60 -8.82
C GLN A 57 -0.39 0.10 -7.59
N LEU A 58 -0.46 0.82 -6.47
CA LEU A 58 0.19 0.39 -5.24
C LEU A 58 -0.43 -0.91 -4.73
N ALA A 59 -1.77 -0.98 -4.70
CA ALA A 59 -2.48 -2.18 -4.29
C ALA A 59 -2.07 -3.39 -5.13
N HIS A 60 -2.01 -3.21 -6.45
CA HIS A 60 -1.61 -4.26 -7.37
C HIS A 60 -0.15 -4.71 -7.11
N ALA A 61 0.75 -3.76 -6.87
CA ALA A 61 2.17 -4.06 -6.65
C ALA A 61 2.42 -4.76 -5.31
N ARG A 62 1.59 -4.52 -4.30
CA ARG A 62 1.79 -5.01 -2.94
C ARG A 62 0.98 -6.26 -2.58
N ARG A 63 -0.07 -6.56 -3.34
CA ARG A 63 -1.08 -7.58 -2.98
C ARG A 63 -0.52 -8.98 -2.73
N ASP A 64 0.57 -9.35 -3.38
CA ASP A 64 1.15 -10.70 -3.24
C ASP A 64 2.06 -10.85 -2.02
N ARG A 65 2.44 -9.75 -1.38
CA ARG A 65 3.41 -9.76 -0.28
C ARG A 65 2.89 -9.20 1.03
N PHE A 66 1.80 -8.46 0.97
CA PHE A 66 1.27 -7.75 2.13
C PHE A 66 -0.24 -7.88 2.20
N GLY A 67 -0.76 -7.83 3.43
CA GLY A 67 -2.20 -7.88 3.67
C GLY A 67 -2.87 -6.53 3.48
N THR A 68 -4.19 -6.58 3.47
CA THR A 68 -5.06 -5.41 3.25
C THR A 68 -4.78 -4.29 4.24
N GLN A 69 -4.55 -4.63 5.52
CA GLN A 69 -4.33 -3.61 6.57
C GLN A 69 -3.06 -2.80 6.32
N ARG A 70 -1.98 -3.47 5.91
CA ARG A 70 -0.72 -2.79 5.63
C ARG A 70 -0.80 -1.93 4.38
N ILE A 71 -1.46 -2.43 3.35
CA ILE A 71 -1.65 -1.68 2.10
C ILE A 71 -2.48 -0.42 2.36
N ALA A 72 -3.58 -0.54 3.11
CA ALA A 72 -4.40 0.61 3.49
C ALA A 72 -3.60 1.63 4.28
N HIS A 73 -2.77 1.17 5.23
CA HIS A 73 -1.91 2.06 6.01
C HIS A 73 -0.93 2.83 5.13
N GLU A 74 -0.29 2.14 4.19
CA GLU A 74 0.65 2.78 3.26
C GLU A 74 -0.05 3.84 2.41
N LEU A 75 -1.27 3.55 1.94
CA LEU A 75 -2.06 4.51 1.18
C LEU A 75 -2.41 5.74 2.02
N ARG A 76 -2.75 5.56 3.29
CA ARG A 76 -3.02 6.68 4.20
C ARG A 76 -1.78 7.53 4.42
N GLN A 77 -0.62 6.90 4.55
CA GLN A 77 0.64 7.63 4.70
C GLN A 77 0.97 8.47 3.46
N LYS A 78 0.51 8.04 2.30
CA LYS A 78 0.68 8.79 1.05
C LYS A 78 -0.37 9.89 0.88
N GLY A 79 -1.26 10.06 1.85
CA GLY A 79 -2.26 11.11 1.84
C GLY A 79 -3.45 10.84 0.91
N ILE A 80 -3.71 9.57 0.60
CA ILE A 80 -4.84 9.19 -0.25
C ILE A 80 -6.12 9.17 0.57
N ALA A 81 -7.20 9.73 0.02
CA ALA A 81 -8.48 9.84 0.70
C ALA A 81 -9.10 8.46 0.98
N GLU A 82 -9.81 8.36 2.10
CA GLU A 82 -10.44 7.10 2.53
C GLU A 82 -11.40 6.52 1.49
N GLU A 83 -12.10 7.37 0.74
CA GLU A 83 -13.00 6.90 -0.32
C GLU A 83 -12.26 6.11 -1.39
N LEU A 84 -11.05 6.57 -1.75
CA LEU A 84 -10.23 5.88 -2.75
C LEU A 84 -9.63 4.61 -2.19
N ILE A 85 -9.25 4.62 -0.91
CA ILE A 85 -8.76 3.42 -0.23
C ILE A 85 -9.87 2.37 -0.20
N SER A 86 -11.08 2.77 0.20
CA SER A 86 -12.24 1.89 0.26
C SER A 86 -12.57 1.27 -1.10
N ALA A 87 -12.29 2.00 -2.18
CA ALA A 87 -12.56 1.49 -3.53
C ALA A 87 -11.64 0.34 -3.94
N VAL A 88 -10.40 0.27 -3.41
CA VAL A 88 -9.46 -0.81 -3.74
C VAL A 88 -9.53 -1.99 -2.77
N LEU A 89 -10.15 -1.83 -1.60
CA LEU A 89 -10.19 -2.88 -0.58
C LEU A 89 -10.91 -4.16 -1.01
N PRO A 90 -12.05 -4.13 -1.71
CA PRO A 90 -12.75 -5.37 -2.07
C PRO A 90 -11.89 -6.33 -2.87
N ALA A 91 -11.18 -5.85 -3.87
CA ALA A 91 -10.30 -6.69 -4.69
C ALA A 91 -9.15 -7.26 -3.85
N LEU A 92 -8.59 -6.46 -2.93
CA LEU A 92 -7.54 -6.92 -2.03
C LEU A 92 -8.02 -8.01 -1.08
N LYS A 93 -9.22 -7.83 -0.51
CA LYS A 93 -9.81 -8.82 0.40
C LYS A 93 -10.09 -10.14 -0.30
N GLU A 94 -10.52 -10.07 -1.54
CA GLU A 94 -10.82 -11.27 -2.33
C GLU A 94 -9.57 -12.14 -2.52
N SER A 95 -8.39 -11.55 -2.71
CA SER A 95 -7.14 -12.28 -2.94
C SER A 95 -6.27 -12.43 -1.68
N GLU A 96 -6.71 -11.90 -0.53
CA GLU A 96 -5.87 -11.82 0.67
C GLU A 96 -5.50 -13.19 1.24
N LEU A 97 -6.44 -14.13 1.25
CA LEU A 97 -6.19 -15.48 1.77
C LEU A 97 -5.11 -16.19 0.95
N GLU A 98 -5.21 -16.10 -0.37
CA GLU A 98 -4.23 -16.71 -1.26
C GLU A 98 -2.86 -16.04 -1.10
N ALA A 99 -2.83 -14.72 -0.97
CA ALA A 99 -1.59 -13.98 -0.74
C ALA A 99 -0.93 -14.38 0.58
N ALA A 100 -1.73 -14.50 1.64
CA ALA A 100 -1.24 -14.92 2.95
C ALA A 100 -0.65 -16.34 2.90
N HIS A 101 -1.31 -17.24 2.18
CA HIS A 101 -0.83 -18.62 2.00
C HIS A 101 0.51 -18.63 1.27
N LYS A 102 0.68 -17.84 0.22
CA LYS A 102 1.94 -17.73 -0.52
C LYS A 102 3.06 -17.20 0.35
N VAL A 103 2.78 -16.19 1.17
CA VAL A 103 3.75 -15.62 2.11
C VAL A 103 4.15 -16.66 3.15
N TRP A 104 3.17 -17.38 3.69
CA TRP A 104 3.43 -18.46 4.64
C TRP A 104 4.32 -19.55 4.03
N GLN A 105 3.97 -20.00 2.82
CA GLN A 105 4.72 -21.06 2.11
C GLN A 105 6.16 -20.65 1.88
N LYS A 106 6.40 -19.43 1.47
CA LYS A 106 7.72 -18.92 1.16
C LYS A 106 8.58 -18.73 2.41
N LYS A 107 7.99 -18.28 3.52
CA LYS A 107 8.71 -17.98 4.75
C LYS A 107 8.92 -19.22 5.61
N PHE A 108 7.91 -20.03 5.78
CA PHE A 108 7.93 -21.18 6.68
C PHE A 108 7.92 -22.50 5.92
N GLY A 109 6.88 -22.74 5.14
CA GLY A 109 6.73 -23.95 4.33
C GLY A 109 6.54 -25.23 5.13
N THR A 110 6.61 -25.15 6.46
CA THR A 110 6.45 -26.29 7.35
C THR A 110 5.42 -25.95 8.43
N LEU A 111 4.66 -26.98 8.83
CA LEU A 111 3.63 -26.81 9.85
C LEU A 111 4.25 -26.46 11.21
N PRO A 112 3.58 -25.64 12.02
CA PRO A 112 3.99 -25.40 13.37
C PRO A 112 3.91 -26.68 14.21
N GLN A 113 4.95 -26.96 14.97
CA GLN A 113 5.06 -28.19 15.77
C GLN A 113 4.35 -28.05 17.12
N ASP A 114 4.17 -26.82 17.59
CA ASP A 114 3.54 -26.55 18.88
C ASP A 114 2.87 -25.17 18.86
N ALA A 115 2.23 -24.81 19.96
CA ALA A 115 1.53 -23.53 20.10
C ALA A 115 2.47 -22.34 19.98
N ARG A 116 3.73 -22.47 20.39
CA ARG A 116 4.72 -21.40 20.30
C ARG A 116 5.09 -21.10 18.87
N GLU A 117 5.35 -22.12 18.07
CA GLU A 117 5.65 -21.97 16.64
C GLU A 117 4.45 -21.41 15.89
N LYS A 118 3.25 -21.89 16.24
CA LYS A 118 2.01 -21.39 15.64
C LYS A 118 1.84 -19.89 15.90
N ALA A 119 2.10 -19.44 17.14
CA ALA A 119 2.03 -18.03 17.49
C ALA A 119 3.09 -17.22 16.74
N THR A 120 4.30 -17.75 16.55
CA THR A 120 5.36 -17.10 15.79
C THR A 120 4.95 -16.91 14.34
N GLN A 121 4.41 -17.95 13.71
CA GLN A 121 3.93 -17.87 12.32
C GLN A 121 2.79 -16.86 12.18
N ALA A 122 1.85 -16.88 13.15
CA ALA A 122 0.72 -15.94 13.15
C ALA A 122 1.21 -14.49 13.25
N ARG A 123 2.13 -14.21 14.17
CA ARG A 123 2.68 -12.85 14.34
C ARG A 123 3.40 -12.36 13.10
N PHE A 124 4.11 -13.26 12.40
CA PHE A 124 4.77 -12.88 11.16
C PHE A 124 3.76 -12.43 10.11
N LEU A 125 2.69 -13.22 9.92
CA LEU A 125 1.65 -12.88 8.95
C LEU A 125 0.94 -11.58 9.34
N GLN A 126 0.67 -11.38 10.63
CA GLN A 126 0.07 -10.13 11.11
C GLN A 126 0.99 -8.93 10.84
N SER A 127 2.31 -9.11 10.99
CA SER A 127 3.28 -8.05 10.71
C SER A 127 3.31 -7.65 9.23
N ARG A 128 2.90 -8.55 8.36
CA ARG A 128 2.75 -8.27 6.92
C ARG A 128 1.41 -7.63 6.60
N GLY A 129 0.57 -7.39 7.60
CA GLY A 129 -0.69 -6.68 7.45
C GLY A 129 -1.89 -7.56 7.16
N PHE A 130 -1.75 -8.88 7.28
CA PHE A 130 -2.88 -9.79 7.11
C PHE A 130 -3.78 -9.74 8.34
N ALA A 131 -5.09 -9.71 8.11
CA ALA A 131 -6.07 -9.65 9.19
C ALA A 131 -6.04 -10.94 10.03
N PRO A 132 -6.34 -10.86 11.34
CA PRO A 132 -6.30 -12.05 12.21
C PRO A 132 -7.15 -13.22 11.71
N ASP A 133 -8.32 -12.95 11.15
CA ASP A 133 -9.18 -14.01 10.59
C ASP A 133 -8.55 -14.70 9.38
N VAL A 134 -7.84 -13.93 8.53
CA VAL A 134 -7.13 -14.48 7.38
C VAL A 134 -5.96 -15.34 7.86
N VAL A 135 -5.20 -14.86 8.84
CA VAL A 135 -4.08 -15.60 9.43
C VAL A 135 -4.57 -16.93 9.99
N PHE A 136 -5.67 -16.92 10.74
CA PHE A 136 -6.27 -18.10 11.31
C PHE A 136 -6.68 -19.10 10.22
N LYS A 137 -7.31 -18.62 9.16
CA LYS A 137 -7.73 -19.46 8.03
C LYS A 137 -6.55 -20.12 7.31
N VAL A 138 -5.45 -19.39 7.13
CA VAL A 138 -4.23 -19.93 6.50
C VAL A 138 -3.66 -21.06 7.35
N LEU A 139 -3.48 -20.84 8.64
CA LEU A 139 -2.89 -21.84 9.53
C LEU A 139 -3.79 -23.06 9.66
N ARG A 140 -5.08 -22.86 9.70
CA ARG A 140 -6.05 -23.95 9.73
C ARG A 140 -6.05 -24.77 8.45
N ALA A 141 -5.96 -24.10 7.30
CA ALA A 141 -5.95 -24.78 5.99
C ALA A 141 -4.70 -25.64 5.83
N VAL A 142 -3.52 -25.15 6.22
CA VAL A 142 -2.28 -25.94 6.10
C VAL A 142 -2.27 -27.13 7.06
N GLU A 143 -2.85 -26.99 8.24
CA GLU A 143 -3.00 -28.12 9.18
C GLU A 143 -3.93 -29.21 8.59
N SER A 144 -4.98 -28.82 7.87
CA SER A 144 -5.92 -29.73 7.25
C SER A 144 -5.32 -30.50 6.07
N GLU A 145 -4.39 -29.90 5.34
CA GLU A 145 -3.77 -30.52 4.16
C GLU A 145 -2.88 -31.72 4.50
N GLU A 146 -2.41 -31.83 5.75
CA GLU A 146 -1.58 -32.95 6.19
C GLU A 146 -2.38 -34.17 6.66
N ASP A 147 -3.66 -33.99 6.88
CA ASP A 147 -4.54 -35.11 7.23
C ASP A 147 -5.00 -35.82 5.96
#